data_a85dc4608f3bcf34c2ac75eb97f90360
#
_entry.id   a85dc4608f3bcf34c2ac75eb97f90360
#
_cell.length_a   1.000
_cell.length_b   1.000
_cell.length_c   1.000
_cell.angle_alpha   90.00
_cell.angle_beta   90.00
_cell.angle_gamma   90.00
#
_symmetry.space_group_name_H-M   'P 1'
#
loop_
_entity.id
_entity.type
_entity.pdbx_description
1 polymer ?
#
loop_
_entity_poly.entity_id
_entity_poly.type
_entity_poly.pdbx_seq_one_letter_code
_entity_poly.pdbx_strand_id
1 'polypeptide(L)'
;MPTLRCDIFCKVIDNYGDIGVCWRLARQLVAEHGLAVRLWVDDLAVFARLEARVDAHANSQAIAGVTICPWEAATHAEAADIVIEAFACDPPDAYISAMAARPQRPAWINLDYLTAEAWAAGSHGLPSPHPRLPLLKYFFFPGFTPDTGGLIREAALLADLQAFRLDRHAQQAFWSSMAVEPPPERVLKLSLFAYENAALPDLLDAWANGEREIFCAVTAGRHVPQVQAWAGASLRHGRLTLAFLPFLTQPDYDRLLAACDLNFVRGEDSFVRAQWANHPCVWHIYQQEEGAHLAKLAAFLDLYCAALSPAESQALRDLWQAWEDEAEAGAHWPAMLAALPALQTHSEQWTQNLVSHGDLASKLLIFCKNLLECPAL
;
A
#
# COMPACT_ATOMS: atom_id res chain seq x y z
N MET A 1 -18.96 25.85 -9.19
CA MET A 1 -19.48 25.24 -7.94
C MET A 1 -18.45 25.49 -6.85
N PRO A 2 -18.85 25.66 -5.57
CA PRO A 2 -17.87 25.76 -4.49
C PRO A 2 -17.05 24.47 -4.43
N THR A 3 -15.76 24.60 -4.08
CA THR A 3 -14.87 23.45 -3.92
C THR A 3 -15.36 22.59 -2.75
N LEU A 4 -15.59 21.30 -2.99
CA LEU A 4 -15.96 20.36 -1.93
C LEU A 4 -14.82 20.21 -0.91
N ARG A 5 -15.17 20.26 0.37
CA ARG A 5 -14.24 20.02 1.47
C ARG A 5 -14.28 18.56 1.86
N CYS A 6 -13.11 17.95 2.04
CA CYS A 6 -12.95 16.57 2.45
C CYS A 6 -12.04 16.48 3.69
N ASP A 7 -12.51 15.82 4.72
CA ASP A 7 -11.70 15.49 5.90
C ASP A 7 -11.38 14.00 5.91
N ILE A 8 -10.11 13.68 6.05
CA ILE A 8 -9.62 12.32 6.23
C ILE A 8 -9.06 12.19 7.63
N PHE A 9 -9.59 11.25 8.39
CA PHE A 9 -9.13 10.89 9.72
C PHE A 9 -8.27 9.63 9.67
N CYS A 10 -7.08 9.70 10.26
CA CYS A 10 -6.12 8.60 10.28
C CYS A 10 -5.54 8.44 11.68
N LYS A 11 -5.72 7.26 12.28
CA LYS A 11 -4.92 6.78 13.41
C LYS A 11 -3.80 5.89 12.90
N VAL A 12 -2.60 6.12 13.41
CA VAL A 12 -1.40 5.37 13.00
C VAL A 12 -1.26 4.13 13.90
N ILE A 13 -1.62 2.96 13.37
CA ILE A 13 -1.53 1.66 14.05
C ILE A 13 -0.38 0.83 13.47
N ASP A 14 -0.38 0.58 12.14
CA ASP A 14 0.71 -0.12 11.44
C ASP A 14 1.76 0.89 10.96
N ASN A 15 2.44 1.54 11.90
CA ASN A 15 3.58 2.41 11.64
C ASN A 15 3.35 3.35 10.42
N TYR A 16 3.90 3.02 9.22
CA TYR A 16 3.74 3.84 8.02
C TYR A 16 2.59 3.40 7.11
N GLY A 17 1.95 2.24 7.37
CA GLY A 17 0.91 1.68 6.51
C GLY A 17 -0.31 2.60 6.41
N ASP A 18 -0.96 2.85 7.53
CA ASP A 18 -2.21 3.62 7.60
C ASP A 18 -2.02 5.05 7.08
N ILE A 19 -0.99 5.73 7.58
CA ILE A 19 -0.72 7.11 7.14
C ILE A 19 -0.24 7.17 5.69
N GLY A 20 0.44 6.13 5.19
CA GLY A 20 0.88 6.03 3.80
C GLY A 20 -0.28 6.01 2.83
N VAL A 21 -1.29 5.16 3.10
CA VAL A 21 -2.54 5.08 2.32
C VAL A 21 -3.30 6.40 2.38
N CYS A 22 -3.51 6.96 3.58
CA CYS A 22 -4.24 8.21 3.77
C CYS A 22 -3.54 9.39 3.09
N TRP A 23 -2.21 9.44 3.12
CA TRP A 23 -1.42 10.49 2.48
C TRP A 23 -1.49 10.42 0.96
N ARG A 24 -1.41 9.23 0.36
CA ARG A 24 -1.60 9.06 -1.09
C ARG A 24 -3.00 9.47 -1.51
N LEU A 25 -4.04 9.01 -0.80
CA LEU A 25 -5.43 9.36 -1.08
C LEU A 25 -5.65 10.87 -0.99
N ALA A 26 -5.17 11.52 0.09
CA ALA A 26 -5.31 12.96 0.27
C ALA A 26 -4.70 13.76 -0.86
N ARG A 27 -3.47 13.42 -1.28
CA ARG A 27 -2.79 14.06 -2.41
C ARG A 27 -3.51 13.85 -3.73
N GLN A 28 -4.01 12.63 -4.00
CA GLN A 28 -4.72 12.32 -5.21
C GLN A 28 -6.05 13.09 -5.29
N LEU A 29 -6.81 13.16 -4.20
CA LEU A 29 -8.05 13.93 -4.15
C LEU A 29 -7.83 15.44 -4.39
N VAL A 30 -6.71 15.99 -3.92
CA VAL A 30 -6.35 17.39 -4.22
C VAL A 30 -5.92 17.55 -5.67
N ALA A 31 -4.96 16.75 -6.12
CA ALA A 31 -4.28 16.97 -7.40
C ALA A 31 -5.16 16.62 -8.61
N GLU A 32 -5.95 15.57 -8.52
CA GLU A 32 -6.73 15.05 -9.65
C GLU A 32 -8.21 15.44 -9.61
N HIS A 33 -8.72 15.70 -8.39
CA HIS A 33 -10.15 15.97 -8.22
C HIS A 33 -10.46 17.38 -7.69
N GLY A 34 -9.45 18.17 -7.32
CA GLY A 34 -9.59 19.55 -6.91
C GLY A 34 -10.34 19.76 -5.58
N LEU A 35 -10.32 18.76 -4.69
CA LEU A 35 -10.94 18.90 -3.37
C LEU A 35 -10.06 19.74 -2.44
N ALA A 36 -10.70 20.46 -1.51
CA ALA A 36 -10.00 21.03 -0.36
C ALA A 36 -9.90 19.97 0.75
N VAL A 37 -8.73 19.33 0.88
CA VAL A 37 -8.53 18.18 1.77
C VAL A 37 -7.83 18.61 3.06
N ARG A 38 -8.39 18.20 4.23
CA ARG A 38 -7.70 18.20 5.52
C ARG A 38 -7.43 16.75 5.94
N LEU A 39 -6.20 16.49 6.35
CA LEU A 39 -5.76 15.19 6.88
C LEU A 39 -5.49 15.35 8.39
N TRP A 40 -6.32 14.69 9.20
CA TRP A 40 -6.25 14.68 10.66
C TRP A 40 -5.48 13.45 11.10
N VAL A 41 -4.38 13.64 11.82
CA VAL A 41 -3.44 12.57 12.19
C VAL A 41 -3.17 12.62 13.69
N ASP A 42 -3.19 11.47 14.34
CA ASP A 42 -2.89 11.31 15.75
C ASP A 42 -1.38 11.27 16.07
N ASP A 43 -0.58 10.74 15.16
CA ASP A 43 0.89 10.69 15.30
C ASP A 43 1.60 11.39 14.13
N LEU A 44 1.76 12.70 14.27
CA LEU A 44 2.50 13.53 13.32
C LEU A 44 4.00 13.21 13.32
N ALA A 45 4.55 12.63 14.40
CA ALA A 45 5.98 12.27 14.45
C ALA A 45 6.28 11.06 13.55
N VAL A 46 5.40 10.09 13.50
CA VAL A 46 5.49 9.00 12.51
C VAL A 46 5.29 9.53 11.09
N PHE A 47 4.32 10.42 10.88
CA PHE A 47 4.10 11.01 9.57
C PHE A 47 5.31 11.81 9.07
N ALA A 48 5.98 12.58 9.92
CA ALA A 48 7.20 13.33 9.59
C ALA A 48 8.36 12.41 9.12
N ARG A 49 8.37 11.15 9.51
CA ARG A 49 9.37 10.18 8.99
C ARG A 49 9.04 9.73 7.57
N LEU A 50 7.75 9.63 7.24
CA LEU A 50 7.29 9.26 5.88
C LEU A 50 7.42 10.44 4.92
N GLU A 51 7.07 11.64 5.38
CA GLU A 51 7.08 12.88 4.60
C GLU A 51 7.92 13.95 5.35
N ALA A 52 9.17 14.11 4.94
CA ALA A 52 10.14 14.93 5.66
C ALA A 52 9.79 16.43 5.73
N ARG A 53 8.81 16.91 4.95
CA ARG A 53 8.31 18.29 5.03
C ARG A 53 7.32 18.50 6.16
N VAL A 54 6.84 17.43 6.80
CA VAL A 54 5.88 17.52 7.92
C VAL A 54 6.61 17.95 9.17
N ASP A 55 6.15 19.04 9.77
CA ASP A 55 6.53 19.46 11.12
C ASP A 55 5.58 18.79 12.14
N ALA A 56 6.12 17.90 12.97
CA ALA A 56 5.36 17.17 13.97
C ALA A 56 4.76 18.06 15.08
N HIS A 57 5.20 19.32 15.21
CA HIS A 57 4.76 20.26 16.23
C HIS A 57 3.83 21.36 15.69
N ALA A 58 3.58 21.38 14.39
CA ALA A 58 2.71 22.38 13.79
C ALA A 58 1.23 22.13 14.12
N ASN A 59 0.51 23.17 14.53
CA ASN A 59 -0.93 23.11 14.74
C ASN A 59 -1.73 22.95 13.45
N SER A 60 -1.17 23.37 12.32
CA SER A 60 -1.69 23.17 10.96
C SER A 60 -0.60 23.53 9.96
N GLN A 61 -0.52 22.78 8.88
CA GLN A 61 0.45 23.01 7.81
C GLN A 61 -0.10 22.56 6.46
N ALA A 62 0.36 23.17 5.38
CA ALA A 62 -0.07 22.82 4.03
C ALA A 62 1.09 22.21 3.25
N ILE A 63 0.95 20.96 2.79
CA ILE A 63 1.95 20.23 1.99
C ILE A 63 1.24 19.59 0.80
N ALA A 64 1.76 19.81 -0.41
CA ALA A 64 1.16 19.31 -1.65
C ALA A 64 -0.35 19.64 -1.82
N GLY A 65 -0.79 20.80 -1.30
CA GLY A 65 -2.19 21.24 -1.34
C GLY A 65 -3.09 20.61 -0.29
N VAL A 66 -2.59 19.67 0.53
CA VAL A 66 -3.31 19.06 1.65
C VAL A 66 -3.03 19.86 2.92
N THR A 67 -4.08 20.20 3.68
CA THR A 67 -3.94 20.77 5.03
C THR A 67 -3.80 19.63 6.02
N ILE A 68 -2.66 19.53 6.70
CA ILE A 68 -2.37 18.52 7.71
C ILE A 68 -2.61 19.12 9.08
N CYS A 69 -3.35 18.44 9.93
CA CYS A 69 -3.73 18.89 11.25
C CYS A 69 -3.54 17.78 12.29
N PRO A 70 -3.16 18.12 13.53
CA PRO A 70 -3.18 17.17 14.63
C PRO A 70 -4.64 16.76 14.94
N TRP A 71 -4.83 15.50 15.31
CA TRP A 71 -6.14 14.87 15.59
C TRP A 71 -7.00 15.67 16.57
N GLU A 72 -6.41 16.15 17.63
CA GLU A 72 -7.09 16.86 18.73
C GLU A 72 -7.74 18.18 18.27
N ALA A 73 -7.18 18.81 17.25
CA ALA A 73 -7.71 20.06 16.72
C ALA A 73 -9.05 19.86 15.98
N ALA A 74 -9.40 18.63 15.61
CA ALA A 74 -10.68 18.32 14.99
C ALA A 74 -11.87 18.57 15.91
N THR A 75 -11.70 18.56 17.24
CA THR A 75 -12.77 18.80 18.24
C THR A 75 -13.45 20.16 18.09
N HIS A 76 -12.77 21.13 17.51
CA HIS A 76 -13.25 22.51 17.31
C HIS A 76 -13.44 22.85 15.81
N ALA A 77 -13.31 21.88 14.93
CA ALA A 77 -13.38 22.11 13.50
C ALA A 77 -14.82 22.04 12.99
N GLU A 78 -15.15 22.88 12.01
CA GLU A 78 -16.35 22.67 11.21
C GLU A 78 -16.22 21.39 10.38
N ALA A 79 -17.27 20.57 10.37
CA ALA A 79 -17.28 19.35 9.57
C ALA A 79 -17.25 19.65 8.07
N ALA A 80 -16.51 18.84 7.32
CA ALA A 80 -16.42 18.92 5.86
C ALA A 80 -17.66 18.35 5.17
N ASP A 81 -17.73 18.45 3.83
CA ASP A 81 -18.82 17.91 3.03
C ASP A 81 -18.68 16.40 2.85
N ILE A 82 -17.43 15.92 2.80
CA ILE A 82 -17.05 14.51 2.77
C ILE A 82 -16.19 14.24 4.01
N VAL A 83 -16.50 13.19 4.74
CA VAL A 83 -15.74 12.74 5.91
C VAL A 83 -15.35 11.29 5.73
N ILE A 84 -14.06 11.03 5.70
CA ILE A 84 -13.49 9.69 5.56
C ILE A 84 -12.83 9.34 6.88
N GLU A 85 -13.32 8.33 7.56
CA GLU A 85 -12.59 7.67 8.63
C GLU A 85 -11.83 6.49 8.02
N ALA A 86 -10.51 6.50 8.11
CA ALA A 86 -9.71 5.39 7.63
C ALA A 86 -9.62 4.31 8.70
N PHE A 87 -9.88 3.07 8.29
CA PHE A 87 -9.66 1.87 9.12
C PHE A 87 -10.44 1.90 10.45
N ALA A 88 -11.70 2.38 10.38
CA ALA A 88 -12.60 2.50 11.54
C ALA A 88 -11.99 3.26 12.73
N CYS A 89 -11.27 4.35 12.46
CA CYS A 89 -10.53 5.11 13.48
C CYS A 89 -11.42 5.96 14.40
N ASP A 90 -12.74 6.03 14.16
CA ASP A 90 -13.73 6.82 14.91
C ASP A 90 -13.29 8.27 15.16
N PRO A 91 -13.74 9.25 14.35
CA PRO A 91 -13.48 10.66 14.58
C PRO A 91 -13.93 11.12 15.98
N PRO A 92 -13.37 12.24 16.54
CA PRO A 92 -13.78 12.72 17.85
C PRO A 92 -15.30 12.96 17.96
N ASP A 93 -15.92 12.62 19.09
CA ASP A 93 -17.36 12.76 19.33
C ASP A 93 -17.87 14.20 19.07
N ALA A 94 -17.07 15.22 19.39
CA ALA A 94 -17.39 16.62 19.11
C ALA A 94 -17.50 16.87 17.60
N TYR A 95 -16.61 16.28 16.80
CA TYR A 95 -16.64 16.39 15.34
C TYR A 95 -17.86 15.65 14.75
N ILE A 96 -18.17 14.45 15.23
CA ILE A 96 -19.37 13.69 14.83
C ILE A 96 -20.64 14.48 15.17
N SER A 97 -20.67 15.14 16.33
CA SER A 97 -21.77 16.02 16.72
C SER A 97 -21.89 17.24 15.78
N ALA A 98 -20.77 17.83 15.37
CA ALA A 98 -20.76 18.92 14.38
C ALA A 98 -21.27 18.45 13.01
N MET A 99 -20.93 17.19 12.57
CA MET A 99 -21.51 16.58 11.36
C MET A 99 -23.04 16.53 11.44
N ALA A 100 -23.58 16.08 12.58
CA ALA A 100 -25.01 15.97 12.82
C ALA A 100 -25.72 17.34 12.89
N ALA A 101 -25.04 18.39 13.26
CA ALA A 101 -25.59 19.76 13.34
C ALA A 101 -25.68 20.48 11.98
N ARG A 102 -25.01 19.96 10.93
CA ARG A 102 -25.03 20.58 9.60
C ARG A 102 -26.44 20.49 8.98
N PRO A 103 -26.88 21.54 8.27
CA PRO A 103 -28.14 21.51 7.50
C PRO A 103 -28.11 20.40 6.43
N GLN A 104 -27.00 20.26 5.70
CA GLN A 104 -26.73 19.16 4.79
C GLN A 104 -25.74 18.21 5.46
N ARG A 105 -26.17 16.97 5.68
CA ARG A 105 -25.31 15.91 6.26
C ARG A 105 -24.14 15.63 5.33
N PRO A 106 -22.93 15.41 5.88
CA PRO A 106 -21.79 14.99 5.07
C PRO A 106 -21.97 13.58 4.53
N ALA A 107 -21.30 13.28 3.42
CA ALA A 107 -21.03 11.89 3.03
C ALA A 107 -19.98 11.34 4.01
N TRP A 108 -20.40 10.44 4.91
CA TRP A 108 -19.52 9.82 5.91
C TRP A 108 -19.15 8.41 5.50
N ILE A 109 -17.86 8.18 5.31
CA ILE A 109 -17.31 6.94 4.77
C ILE A 109 -16.37 6.31 5.79
N ASN A 110 -16.55 5.02 6.06
CA ASN A 110 -15.50 4.17 6.60
C ASN A 110 -14.71 3.58 5.43
N LEU A 111 -13.52 4.11 5.18
CA LEU A 111 -12.56 3.51 4.27
C LEU A 111 -11.89 2.35 5.02
N ASP A 112 -12.29 1.14 4.70
CA ASP A 112 -11.83 -0.07 5.39
C ASP A 112 -10.48 -0.56 4.85
N TYR A 113 -9.91 -1.57 5.49
CA TYR A 113 -8.70 -2.23 5.03
C TYR A 113 -8.92 -2.95 3.70
N LEU A 114 -7.84 -3.05 2.93
CA LEU A 114 -7.80 -3.83 1.70
C LEU A 114 -8.18 -5.29 1.95
N THR A 115 -9.08 -5.82 1.12
CA THR A 115 -9.40 -7.25 1.13
C THR A 115 -9.72 -7.77 -0.26
N ALA A 116 -9.42 -9.05 -0.48
CA ALA A 116 -9.83 -9.83 -1.64
C ALA A 116 -10.98 -10.80 -1.33
N GLU A 117 -11.46 -10.82 -0.08
CA GLU A 117 -12.52 -11.73 0.36
C GLU A 117 -13.86 -11.41 -0.32
N ALA A 118 -14.56 -12.44 -0.76
CA ALA A 118 -15.80 -12.30 -1.54
C ALA A 118 -16.93 -11.52 -0.83
N TRP A 119 -16.97 -11.57 0.52
CA TRP A 119 -17.96 -10.83 1.30
C TRP A 119 -17.85 -9.30 1.16
N ALA A 120 -16.66 -8.79 0.86
CA ALA A 120 -16.42 -7.35 0.73
C ALA A 120 -17.27 -6.72 -0.38
N ALA A 121 -17.44 -7.41 -1.51
CA ALA A 121 -18.29 -6.96 -2.61
C ALA A 121 -19.74 -6.78 -2.17
N GLY A 122 -20.26 -7.70 -1.35
CA GLY A 122 -21.62 -7.63 -0.80
C GLY A 122 -21.82 -6.58 0.30
N SER A 123 -20.73 -6.15 0.94
CA SER A 123 -20.74 -5.16 2.02
C SER A 123 -20.33 -3.76 1.56
N HIS A 124 -19.77 -3.63 0.37
CA HIS A 124 -19.33 -2.36 -0.19
C HIS A 124 -20.52 -1.43 -0.44
N GLY A 125 -20.43 -0.21 0.06
CA GLY A 125 -21.48 0.81 -0.07
C GLY A 125 -22.68 0.62 0.87
N LEU A 126 -22.69 -0.38 1.75
CA LEU A 126 -23.77 -0.54 2.72
C LEU A 126 -23.76 0.55 3.79
N PRO A 127 -24.94 1.09 4.15
CA PRO A 127 -25.07 2.07 5.22
C PRO A 127 -25.04 1.43 6.61
N SER A 128 -24.45 2.13 7.55
CA SER A 128 -24.47 1.85 8.99
C SER A 128 -25.03 3.06 9.75
N PRO A 129 -26.25 2.99 10.25
CA PRO A 129 -26.85 4.10 11.02
C PRO A 129 -26.09 4.34 12.34
N HIS A 130 -25.79 5.61 12.61
CA HIS A 130 -25.23 5.97 13.91
C HIS A 130 -26.29 5.77 15.00
N PRO A 131 -25.94 5.12 16.15
CA PRO A 131 -26.94 4.68 17.14
C PRO A 131 -27.73 5.81 17.80
N ARG A 132 -27.23 7.04 17.83
CA ARG A 132 -27.81 8.16 18.58
C ARG A 132 -28.03 9.43 17.77
N LEU A 133 -27.37 9.56 16.63
CA LEU A 133 -27.40 10.78 15.81
C LEU A 133 -27.98 10.47 14.42
N PRO A 134 -28.62 11.44 13.76
CA PRO A 134 -29.19 11.26 12.43
C PRO A 134 -28.08 11.27 11.35
N LEU A 135 -27.16 10.32 11.43
CA LEU A 135 -26.02 10.15 10.53
C LEU A 135 -26.00 8.73 9.99
N LEU A 136 -25.62 8.61 8.74
CA LEU A 136 -25.34 7.32 8.08
C LEU A 136 -23.86 7.30 7.71
N LYS A 137 -23.16 6.25 8.14
CA LYS A 137 -21.80 5.90 7.74
C LYS A 137 -21.88 4.81 6.69
N TYR A 138 -21.09 4.89 5.64
CA TYR A 138 -21.08 3.90 4.57
C TYR A 138 -19.74 3.17 4.55
N PHE A 139 -19.77 1.87 4.43
CA PHE A 139 -18.54 1.06 4.28
C PHE A 139 -18.02 1.16 2.86
N PHE A 140 -16.73 1.41 2.71
CA PHE A 140 -16.05 1.48 1.43
C PHE A 140 -14.79 0.61 1.48
N PHE A 141 -14.85 -0.56 0.82
CA PHE A 141 -13.77 -1.54 0.84
C PHE A 141 -12.87 -1.37 -0.38
N PRO A 142 -11.59 -1.01 -0.21
CA PRO A 142 -10.60 -1.20 -1.26
C PRO A 142 -10.51 -2.68 -1.64
N GLY A 143 -10.26 -2.98 -2.92
CA GLY A 143 -10.21 -4.38 -3.35
C GLY A 143 -9.87 -4.55 -4.82
N PHE A 144 -9.86 -5.79 -5.26
CA PHE A 144 -9.31 -6.23 -6.53
C PHE A 144 -10.35 -6.53 -7.60
N THR A 145 -11.63 -6.34 -7.30
CA THR A 145 -12.76 -6.66 -8.20
C THR A 145 -13.54 -5.41 -8.58
N PRO A 146 -14.31 -5.43 -9.68
CA PRO A 146 -15.14 -4.29 -10.09
C PRO A 146 -16.15 -3.84 -9.02
N ASP A 147 -16.61 -4.78 -8.17
CA ASP A 147 -17.65 -4.59 -7.17
C ASP A 147 -17.11 -4.02 -5.84
N THR A 148 -15.83 -3.68 -5.79
CA THR A 148 -15.15 -3.04 -4.66
C THR A 148 -14.67 -1.64 -5.01
N GLY A 149 -14.09 -0.92 -4.06
CA GLY A 149 -13.58 0.45 -4.25
C GLY A 149 -12.39 0.58 -5.18
N GLY A 150 -11.78 -0.54 -5.63
CA GLY A 150 -10.54 -0.51 -6.40
C GLY A 150 -9.32 -0.19 -5.53
N LEU A 151 -8.19 0.12 -6.16
CA LEU A 151 -6.91 0.41 -5.50
C LEU A 151 -6.49 1.86 -5.76
N ILE A 152 -5.73 2.46 -4.83
CA ILE A 152 -5.12 3.78 -5.04
C ILE A 152 -4.16 3.70 -6.23
N ARG A 153 -4.37 4.58 -7.19
CA ARG A 153 -3.54 4.69 -8.39
C ARG A 153 -3.67 6.10 -8.97
N GLU A 154 -2.62 6.89 -8.83
CA GLU A 154 -2.55 8.20 -9.44
C GLU A 154 -2.58 8.08 -10.98
N ALA A 155 -3.22 9.02 -11.67
CA ALA A 155 -3.45 8.96 -13.12
C ALA A 155 -2.15 8.83 -13.93
N ALA A 156 -1.07 9.49 -13.51
CA ALA A 156 0.23 9.45 -14.18
C ALA A 156 1.09 8.22 -13.81
N LEU A 157 0.79 7.51 -12.73
CA LEU A 157 1.67 6.49 -12.14
C LEU A 157 2.19 5.46 -13.14
N LEU A 158 1.30 4.83 -13.91
CA LEU A 158 1.70 3.74 -14.81
C LEU A 158 2.57 4.25 -15.97
N ALA A 159 2.25 5.44 -16.51
CA ALA A 159 3.03 6.07 -17.56
C ALA A 159 4.43 6.44 -17.05
N ASP A 160 4.52 7.00 -15.83
CA ASP A 160 5.78 7.39 -15.20
C ASP A 160 6.66 6.17 -14.90
N LEU A 161 6.07 5.09 -14.37
CA LEU A 161 6.81 3.83 -14.12
C LEU A 161 7.25 3.16 -15.44
N GLN A 162 6.44 3.21 -16.49
CA GLN A 162 6.83 2.70 -17.78
C GLN A 162 7.97 3.51 -18.40
N ALA A 163 7.89 4.85 -18.37
CA ALA A 163 8.96 5.71 -18.83
C ALA A 163 10.26 5.46 -18.08
N PHE A 164 10.18 5.33 -16.74
CA PHE A 164 11.34 4.99 -15.89
C PHE A 164 11.98 3.65 -16.27
N ARG A 165 11.17 2.60 -16.52
CA ARG A 165 11.68 1.27 -16.92
C ARG A 165 12.38 1.28 -18.28
N LEU A 166 11.97 2.14 -19.20
CA LEU A 166 12.55 2.25 -20.53
C LEU A 166 13.78 3.17 -20.56
N ASP A 167 13.96 4.03 -19.57
CA ASP A 167 15.07 4.98 -19.48
C ASP A 167 16.21 4.44 -18.59
N ARG A 168 17.25 3.87 -19.24
CA ARG A 168 18.44 3.37 -18.54
C ARG A 168 19.17 4.46 -17.75
N HIS A 169 19.20 5.70 -18.23
CA HIS A 169 19.86 6.80 -17.51
C HIS A 169 19.08 7.16 -16.24
N ALA A 170 17.75 7.20 -16.32
CA ALA A 170 16.91 7.41 -15.14
C ALA A 170 17.11 6.30 -14.10
N GLN A 171 17.19 5.02 -14.52
CA GLN A 171 17.48 3.92 -13.62
C GLN A 171 18.86 4.00 -12.99
N GLN A 172 19.90 4.33 -13.76
CA GLN A 172 21.25 4.52 -13.24
C GLN A 172 21.30 5.68 -12.23
N ALA A 173 20.68 6.82 -12.57
CA ALA A 173 20.58 7.96 -11.67
C ALA A 173 19.83 7.61 -10.37
N PHE A 174 18.78 6.81 -10.46
CA PHE A 174 18.01 6.34 -9.31
C PHE A 174 18.89 5.52 -8.35
N TRP A 175 19.60 4.49 -8.82
CA TRP A 175 20.52 3.71 -7.98
C TRP A 175 21.63 4.57 -7.40
N SER A 176 22.24 5.43 -8.21
CA SER A 176 23.32 6.34 -7.78
C SER A 176 22.86 7.34 -6.71
N SER A 177 21.61 7.81 -6.76
CA SER A 177 21.04 8.72 -5.75
C SER A 177 20.95 8.09 -4.36
N MET A 178 20.93 6.76 -4.29
CA MET A 178 20.94 5.98 -3.05
C MET A 178 22.33 5.51 -2.65
N ALA A 179 23.39 6.01 -3.31
CA ALA A 179 24.77 5.56 -3.15
C ALA A 179 24.97 4.05 -3.44
N VAL A 180 24.17 3.49 -4.33
CA VAL A 180 24.22 2.10 -4.79
C VAL A 180 24.76 2.04 -6.21
N GLU A 181 25.72 1.15 -6.46
CA GLU A 181 26.18 0.87 -7.82
C GLU A 181 25.03 0.20 -8.60
N PRO A 182 24.67 0.71 -9.79
CA PRO A 182 23.60 0.13 -10.59
C PRO A 182 23.84 -1.37 -10.86
N PRO A 183 22.91 -2.26 -10.48
CA PRO A 183 23.11 -3.70 -10.71
C PRO A 183 23.16 -4.02 -12.21
N PRO A 184 24.02 -4.98 -12.64
CA PRO A 184 24.06 -5.42 -14.02
C PRO A 184 22.69 -5.94 -14.52
N GLU A 185 22.38 -5.73 -15.80
CA GLU A 185 21.08 -6.12 -16.38
C GLU A 185 20.76 -7.63 -16.25
N ARG A 186 21.79 -8.49 -16.32
CA ARG A 186 21.65 -9.96 -16.26
C ARG A 186 21.34 -10.48 -14.86
N VAL A 187 21.55 -9.66 -13.83
CA VAL A 187 21.37 -10.07 -12.44
C VAL A 187 19.90 -9.93 -12.07
N LEU A 188 19.35 -10.94 -11.39
CA LEU A 188 17.99 -10.89 -10.86
C LEU A 188 17.92 -9.87 -9.71
N LYS A 189 17.08 -8.88 -9.86
CA LYS A 189 16.92 -7.80 -8.88
C LYS A 189 15.72 -8.06 -8.00
N LEU A 190 15.95 -8.10 -6.70
CA LEU A 190 14.92 -8.27 -5.68
C LEU A 190 14.84 -7.01 -4.83
N SER A 191 13.64 -6.57 -4.47
CA SER A 191 13.45 -5.63 -3.37
C SER A 191 12.99 -6.41 -2.13
N LEU A 192 13.56 -6.08 -0.98
CA LEU A 192 13.20 -6.69 0.29
C LEU A 192 12.69 -5.62 1.26
N PHE A 193 11.38 -5.65 1.51
CA PHE A 193 10.71 -4.88 2.53
C PHE A 193 9.78 -5.79 3.31
N ALA A 194 10.15 -6.11 4.54
CA ALA A 194 9.46 -7.10 5.36
C ALA A 194 9.31 -6.63 6.82
N TYR A 195 8.49 -7.32 7.60
CA TYR A 195 8.61 -7.36 9.05
C TYR A 195 9.80 -8.25 9.44
N GLU A 196 10.06 -8.43 10.72
CA GLU A 196 10.94 -9.50 11.18
C GLU A 196 10.33 -10.84 10.74
N ASN A 197 11.17 -11.77 10.28
CA ASN A 197 10.70 -13.06 9.76
C ASN A 197 11.75 -14.14 10.00
N ALA A 198 11.39 -15.20 10.71
CA ALA A 198 12.32 -16.27 11.04
C ALA A 198 12.78 -17.08 9.82
N ALA A 199 12.03 -17.10 8.70
CA ALA A 199 12.43 -17.74 7.45
C ALA A 199 13.43 -16.91 6.62
N LEU A 200 13.69 -15.64 6.97
CA LEU A 200 14.55 -14.77 6.18
C LEU A 200 15.99 -15.27 6.04
N PRO A 201 16.68 -15.76 7.08
CA PRO A 201 18.03 -16.32 6.93
C PRO A 201 18.08 -17.51 5.97
N ASP A 202 17.12 -18.43 6.02
CA ASP A 202 17.02 -19.60 5.14
C ASP A 202 16.82 -19.15 3.67
N LEU A 203 16.00 -18.15 3.43
CA LEU A 203 15.80 -17.59 2.10
C LEU A 203 17.07 -16.89 1.56
N LEU A 204 17.79 -16.15 2.41
CA LEU A 204 19.07 -15.53 2.06
C LEU A 204 20.13 -16.60 1.72
N ASP A 205 20.16 -17.71 2.45
CA ASP A 205 21.04 -18.85 2.17
C ASP A 205 20.70 -19.48 0.79
N ALA A 206 19.43 -19.65 0.47
CA ALA A 206 18.99 -20.14 -0.83
C ALA A 206 19.39 -19.19 -1.96
N TRP A 207 19.31 -17.89 -1.76
CA TRP A 207 19.76 -16.90 -2.75
C TRP A 207 21.28 -16.91 -2.92
N ALA A 208 22.04 -17.03 -1.82
CA ALA A 208 23.50 -17.03 -1.84
C ALA A 208 24.08 -18.28 -2.53
N ASN A 209 23.47 -19.45 -2.29
CA ASN A 209 23.94 -20.75 -2.74
C ASN A 209 23.27 -21.25 -4.03
N GLY A 210 22.29 -20.49 -4.56
CA GLY A 210 21.55 -20.84 -5.76
C GLY A 210 22.36 -20.69 -7.05
N GLU A 211 21.72 -20.96 -8.20
CA GLU A 211 22.36 -20.92 -9.50
C GLU A 211 22.40 -19.53 -10.13
N ARG A 212 21.47 -18.63 -9.74
CA ARG A 212 21.31 -17.32 -10.34
C ARG A 212 22.03 -16.23 -9.54
N GLU A 213 22.69 -15.31 -10.23
CA GLU A 213 23.19 -14.09 -9.57
C GLU A 213 22.01 -13.21 -9.16
N ILE A 214 21.98 -12.80 -7.90
CA ILE A 214 20.92 -12.00 -7.27
C ILE A 214 21.50 -10.71 -6.70
N PHE A 215 20.85 -9.62 -6.99
CA PHE A 215 21.03 -8.35 -6.29
C PHE A 215 19.79 -8.08 -5.45
N CYS A 216 19.93 -7.96 -4.14
CA CYS A 216 18.85 -7.69 -3.22
C CYS A 216 18.97 -6.27 -2.65
N ALA A 217 18.03 -5.41 -2.99
CA ALA A 217 17.85 -4.08 -2.43
C ALA A 217 17.07 -4.17 -1.12
N VAL A 218 17.77 -4.04 0.01
CA VAL A 218 17.21 -4.12 1.36
C VAL A 218 16.75 -2.73 1.78
N THR A 219 15.44 -2.51 1.86
CA THR A 219 14.87 -1.23 2.28
C THR A 219 15.01 -1.00 3.78
N ALA A 220 14.93 0.23 4.23
CA ALA A 220 14.90 0.55 5.65
C ALA A 220 13.64 -0.06 6.31
N GLY A 221 13.83 -0.88 7.36
CA GLY A 221 12.73 -1.57 8.02
C GLY A 221 13.18 -2.47 9.17
N ARG A 222 12.22 -3.13 9.83
CA ARG A 222 12.47 -3.99 10.99
C ARG A 222 13.31 -5.23 10.68
N HIS A 223 13.30 -5.70 9.43
CA HIS A 223 14.10 -6.84 8.95
C HIS A 223 15.60 -6.53 8.79
N VAL A 224 15.99 -5.25 8.73
CA VAL A 224 17.39 -4.86 8.51
C VAL A 224 18.37 -5.48 9.50
N PRO A 225 18.12 -5.49 10.82
CA PRO A 225 19.02 -6.14 11.77
C PRO A 225 19.23 -7.65 11.52
N GLN A 226 18.19 -8.36 11.07
CA GLN A 226 18.28 -9.78 10.72
C GLN A 226 19.18 -9.99 9.49
N VAL A 227 18.99 -9.18 8.43
CA VAL A 227 19.85 -9.23 7.23
C VAL A 227 21.28 -8.90 7.59
N GLN A 228 21.52 -7.87 8.41
CA GLN A 228 22.86 -7.49 8.87
C GLN A 228 23.53 -8.59 9.71
N ALA A 229 22.79 -9.22 10.61
CA ALA A 229 23.28 -10.33 11.42
C ALA A 229 23.68 -11.53 10.55
N TRP A 230 22.89 -11.85 9.52
CA TRP A 230 23.20 -12.90 8.55
C TRP A 230 24.40 -12.53 7.68
N ALA A 231 24.47 -11.31 7.16
CA ALA A 231 25.51 -10.85 6.24
C ALA A 231 26.88 -10.65 6.92
N GLY A 232 26.91 -10.33 8.20
CA GLY A 232 28.15 -9.96 8.90
C GLY A 232 28.82 -8.74 8.25
N ALA A 233 30.13 -8.86 7.97
CA ALA A 233 30.90 -7.75 7.41
C ALA A 233 30.87 -7.68 5.87
N SER A 234 30.31 -8.67 5.17
CA SER A 234 30.32 -8.74 3.72
C SER A 234 28.93 -8.47 3.15
N LEU A 235 28.87 -7.68 2.07
CA LEU A 235 27.64 -7.48 1.30
C LEU A 235 27.52 -8.48 0.14
N ARG A 236 28.50 -9.36 -0.04
CA ARG A 236 28.49 -10.37 -1.10
C ARG A 236 28.69 -11.76 -0.51
N HIS A 237 27.74 -12.66 -0.78
CA HIS A 237 27.72 -14.04 -0.32
C HIS A 237 27.36 -14.95 -1.51
N GLY A 238 28.35 -15.71 -2.02
CA GLY A 238 28.13 -16.55 -3.18
C GLY A 238 27.56 -15.80 -4.38
N ARG A 239 26.32 -16.09 -4.72
CA ARG A 239 25.58 -15.47 -5.82
C ARG A 239 24.76 -14.24 -5.39
N LEU A 240 24.64 -13.98 -4.10
CA LEU A 240 23.87 -12.85 -3.56
C LEU A 240 24.76 -11.63 -3.31
N THR A 241 24.30 -10.48 -3.79
CA THR A 241 24.83 -9.16 -3.46
C THR A 241 23.74 -8.36 -2.77
N LEU A 242 24.02 -7.83 -1.58
CA LEU A 242 23.09 -7.00 -0.79
C LEU A 242 23.42 -5.52 -0.97
N ALA A 243 22.37 -4.69 -1.03
CA ALA A 243 22.50 -3.25 -0.95
C ALA A 243 21.48 -2.70 0.06
N PHE A 244 21.93 -2.09 1.15
CA PHE A 244 21.07 -1.44 2.14
C PHE A 244 20.72 -0.04 1.65
N LEU A 245 19.42 0.20 1.48
CA LEU A 245 18.91 1.48 0.99
C LEU A 245 18.60 2.44 2.14
N PRO A 246 18.73 3.75 1.93
CA PRO A 246 18.19 4.73 2.86
C PRO A 246 16.65 4.61 2.93
N PHE A 247 16.02 5.35 3.85
CA PHE A 247 14.57 5.48 3.85
C PHE A 247 14.12 6.18 2.55
N LEU A 248 13.23 5.54 1.80
CA LEU A 248 12.76 6.03 0.51
C LEU A 248 11.50 6.88 0.65
N THR A 249 11.39 7.92 -0.17
CA THR A 249 10.10 8.58 -0.37
C THR A 249 9.11 7.64 -1.06
N GLN A 250 7.81 7.88 -0.93
CA GLN A 250 6.80 7.07 -1.62
C GLN A 250 7.03 6.99 -3.16
N PRO A 251 7.35 8.08 -3.88
CA PRO A 251 7.69 7.98 -5.31
C PRO A 251 8.95 7.17 -5.60
N ASP A 252 9.98 7.26 -4.77
CA ASP A 252 11.21 6.48 -4.97
C ASP A 252 10.99 5.00 -4.64
N TYR A 253 10.13 4.69 -3.67
CA TYR A 253 9.71 3.32 -3.41
C TYR A 253 8.95 2.71 -4.61
N ASP A 254 8.06 3.47 -5.25
CA ASP A 254 7.36 3.02 -6.46
C ASP A 254 8.37 2.74 -7.60
N ARG A 255 9.41 3.57 -7.76
CA ARG A 255 10.49 3.32 -8.72
C ARG A 255 11.33 2.10 -8.36
N LEU A 256 11.60 1.86 -7.06
CA LEU A 256 12.31 0.66 -6.61
C LEU A 256 11.55 -0.60 -7.03
N LEU A 257 10.25 -0.65 -6.78
CA LEU A 257 9.39 -1.79 -7.17
C LEU A 257 9.42 -2.02 -8.69
N ALA A 258 9.44 -0.94 -9.47
CA ALA A 258 9.52 -1.01 -10.94
C ALA A 258 10.92 -1.36 -11.47
N ALA A 259 11.98 -1.16 -10.68
CA ALA A 259 13.36 -1.48 -11.03
C ALA A 259 13.76 -2.92 -10.67
N CYS A 260 12.96 -3.62 -9.85
CA CYS A 260 13.23 -4.98 -9.39
C CYS A 260 12.33 -6.01 -10.09
N ASP A 261 12.85 -7.20 -10.30
CA ASP A 261 12.17 -8.28 -11.03
C ASP A 261 11.18 -9.07 -10.15
N LEU A 262 11.36 -9.04 -8.83
CA LEU A 262 10.49 -9.62 -7.81
C LEU A 262 10.56 -8.77 -6.54
N ASN A 263 9.40 -8.52 -5.93
CA ASN A 263 9.28 -7.62 -4.81
C ASN A 263 8.74 -8.32 -3.56
N PHE A 264 9.51 -8.35 -2.48
CA PHE A 264 9.01 -8.68 -1.15
C PHE A 264 8.47 -7.39 -0.53
N VAL A 265 7.19 -7.36 -0.21
CA VAL A 265 6.49 -6.18 0.31
C VAL A 265 5.72 -6.51 1.57
N ARG A 266 5.43 -5.52 2.41
CA ARG A 266 4.71 -5.70 3.66
C ARG A 266 3.59 -4.68 3.85
N GLY A 267 2.65 -5.00 4.74
CA GLY A 267 1.54 -4.11 5.05
C GLY A 267 0.67 -3.83 3.82
N GLU A 268 -0.13 -2.76 3.86
CA GLU A 268 -1.13 -2.51 2.82
C GLU A 268 -0.61 -1.59 1.70
N ASP A 269 -0.03 -0.41 2.04
CA ASP A 269 0.41 0.56 1.02
C ASP A 269 1.41 -0.05 0.04
N SER A 270 2.48 -0.70 0.56
CA SER A 270 3.51 -1.28 -0.29
C SER A 270 2.99 -2.45 -1.14
N PHE A 271 2.01 -3.20 -0.65
CA PHE A 271 1.37 -4.27 -1.41
C PHE A 271 0.52 -3.73 -2.56
N VAL A 272 -0.27 -2.68 -2.31
CA VAL A 272 -1.01 -1.98 -3.39
C VAL A 272 -0.05 -1.44 -4.45
N ARG A 273 1.08 -0.86 -4.05
CA ARG A 273 2.08 -0.31 -5.00
C ARG A 273 2.74 -1.40 -5.83
N ALA A 274 2.98 -2.58 -5.27
CA ALA A 274 3.52 -3.74 -6.00
C ALA A 274 2.59 -4.19 -7.13
N GLN A 275 1.25 -4.04 -6.99
CA GLN A 275 0.30 -4.36 -8.06
C GLN A 275 0.51 -3.50 -9.33
N TRP A 276 1.04 -2.29 -9.16
CA TRP A 276 1.29 -1.35 -10.27
C TRP A 276 2.70 -1.46 -10.86
N ALA A 277 3.58 -2.20 -10.19
CA ALA A 277 4.97 -2.38 -10.65
C ALA A 277 5.11 -3.30 -11.87
N ASN A 278 4.09 -4.04 -12.28
CA ASN A 278 4.12 -5.07 -13.34
C ASN A 278 5.14 -6.19 -13.07
N HIS A 279 5.45 -6.46 -11.84
CA HIS A 279 6.36 -7.52 -11.42
C HIS A 279 5.71 -8.37 -10.33
N PRO A 280 6.02 -9.68 -10.25
CA PRO A 280 5.51 -10.50 -9.17
C PRO A 280 5.98 -9.99 -7.81
N CYS A 281 5.18 -10.26 -6.79
CA CYS A 281 5.52 -9.92 -5.42
C CYS A 281 5.27 -11.09 -4.47
N VAL A 282 5.87 -10.99 -3.29
CA VAL A 282 5.58 -11.81 -2.11
C VAL A 282 5.13 -10.85 -1.01
N TRP A 283 3.94 -11.06 -0.49
CA TRP A 283 3.35 -10.18 0.52
C TRP A 283 3.56 -10.73 1.91
N HIS A 284 4.18 -9.93 2.79
CA HIS A 284 4.20 -10.15 4.22
C HIS A 284 3.08 -9.34 4.83
N ILE A 285 1.91 -9.97 4.99
CA ILE A 285 0.73 -9.29 5.51
C ILE A 285 0.92 -8.94 6.99
N TYR A 286 0.32 -7.84 7.46
CA TYR A 286 0.32 -7.50 8.87
C TYR A 286 -0.45 -8.55 9.67
N GLN A 287 0.21 -9.19 10.64
CA GLN A 287 -0.40 -10.22 11.46
C GLN A 287 -1.54 -9.64 12.31
N GLN A 288 -2.71 -10.22 12.17
CA GLN A 288 -3.92 -9.84 12.92
C GLN A 288 -4.26 -10.93 13.93
N GLU A 289 -4.97 -10.53 14.99
CA GLU A 289 -5.47 -11.47 15.99
C GLU A 289 -6.35 -12.56 15.33
N GLU A 290 -6.34 -13.76 15.91
CA GLU A 290 -7.13 -14.92 15.46
C GLU A 290 -6.84 -15.38 14.01
N GLY A 291 -5.73 -14.92 13.39
CA GLY A 291 -5.35 -15.36 12.05
C GLY A 291 -6.21 -14.80 10.91
N ALA A 292 -6.95 -13.72 11.12
CA ALA A 292 -7.81 -13.08 10.10
C ALA A 292 -7.04 -12.67 8.84
N HIS A 293 -5.75 -12.35 8.97
CA HIS A 293 -4.85 -12.04 7.85
C HIS A 293 -4.66 -13.24 6.89
N LEU A 294 -4.71 -14.49 7.39
CA LEU A 294 -4.55 -15.69 6.56
C LEU A 294 -5.71 -15.87 5.56
N ALA A 295 -6.94 -15.55 5.98
CA ALA A 295 -8.10 -15.58 5.09
C ALA A 295 -7.98 -14.53 3.97
N LYS A 296 -7.50 -13.33 4.30
CA LYS A 296 -7.22 -12.27 3.30
C LYS A 296 -6.14 -12.69 2.30
N LEU A 297 -5.07 -13.31 2.80
CA LEU A 297 -3.97 -13.81 1.98
C LEU A 297 -4.46 -14.90 1.01
N ALA A 298 -5.18 -15.89 1.52
CA ALA A 298 -5.75 -16.98 0.72
C ALA A 298 -6.70 -16.43 -0.36
N ALA A 299 -7.61 -15.53 0.01
CA ALA A 299 -8.54 -14.92 -0.93
C ALA A 299 -7.82 -14.14 -2.05
N PHE A 300 -6.75 -13.40 -1.72
CA PHE A 300 -5.95 -12.73 -2.74
C PHE A 300 -5.26 -13.74 -3.68
N LEU A 301 -4.62 -14.77 -3.12
CA LEU A 301 -3.97 -15.81 -3.92
C LEU A 301 -4.95 -16.55 -4.83
N ASP A 302 -6.19 -16.77 -4.38
CA ASP A 302 -7.23 -17.39 -5.20
C ASP A 302 -7.58 -16.54 -6.43
N LEU A 303 -7.69 -15.22 -6.26
CA LEU A 303 -7.92 -14.30 -7.37
C LEU A 303 -6.70 -14.20 -8.29
N TYR A 304 -5.52 -13.97 -7.71
CA TYR A 304 -4.29 -13.75 -8.48
C TYR A 304 -3.88 -14.99 -9.26
N CYS A 305 -3.96 -16.17 -8.65
CA CYS A 305 -3.54 -17.42 -9.27
C CYS A 305 -4.56 -18.02 -10.26
N ALA A 306 -5.76 -17.48 -10.39
CA ALA A 306 -6.85 -18.06 -11.18
C ALA A 306 -6.48 -18.28 -12.67
N ALA A 307 -5.57 -17.48 -13.22
CA ALA A 307 -5.12 -17.58 -14.61
C ALA A 307 -3.73 -18.22 -14.77
N LEU A 308 -3.10 -18.68 -13.69
CA LEU A 308 -1.81 -19.39 -13.71
C LEU A 308 -2.01 -20.89 -13.96
N SER A 309 -0.99 -21.53 -14.51
CA SER A 309 -0.95 -22.99 -14.53
C SER A 309 -0.88 -23.57 -13.10
N PRO A 310 -1.28 -24.82 -12.89
CA PRO A 310 -1.19 -25.44 -11.56
C PRO A 310 0.22 -25.42 -10.96
N ALA A 311 1.26 -25.60 -11.77
CA ALA A 311 2.64 -25.59 -11.29
C ALA A 311 3.10 -24.20 -10.85
N GLU A 312 2.79 -23.16 -11.62
CA GLU A 312 3.12 -21.76 -11.30
C GLU A 312 2.35 -21.28 -10.07
N SER A 313 1.04 -21.60 -10.02
CA SER A 313 0.20 -21.31 -8.85
C SER A 313 0.73 -21.97 -7.59
N GLN A 314 1.14 -23.24 -7.67
CA GLN A 314 1.68 -23.96 -6.52
C GLN A 314 3.01 -23.36 -6.05
N ALA A 315 3.93 -23.08 -6.97
CA ALA A 315 5.23 -22.48 -6.64
C ALA A 315 5.10 -21.13 -5.92
N LEU A 316 4.15 -20.29 -6.37
CA LEU A 316 3.87 -19.00 -5.73
C LEU A 316 3.25 -19.20 -4.34
N ARG A 317 2.23 -20.04 -4.22
CA ARG A 317 1.53 -20.32 -2.96
C ARG A 317 2.46 -20.92 -1.91
N ASP A 318 3.30 -21.87 -2.29
CA ASP A 318 4.24 -22.52 -1.38
C ASP A 318 5.24 -21.51 -0.79
N LEU A 319 5.81 -20.63 -1.62
CA LEU A 319 6.72 -19.60 -1.13
C LEU A 319 6.00 -18.58 -0.23
N TRP A 320 4.78 -18.15 -0.60
CA TRP A 320 4.03 -17.20 0.21
C TRP A 320 3.62 -17.80 1.55
N GLN A 321 3.18 -19.08 1.55
CA GLN A 321 2.81 -19.77 2.78
C GLN A 321 4.02 -19.96 3.70
N ALA A 322 5.16 -20.44 3.15
CA ALA A 322 6.39 -20.61 3.92
C ALA A 322 6.92 -19.27 4.47
N TRP A 323 6.74 -18.19 3.72
CA TRP A 323 7.09 -16.85 4.17
C TRP A 323 6.20 -16.35 5.31
N GLU A 324 4.90 -16.63 5.24
CA GLU A 324 3.91 -16.27 6.27
C GLU A 324 4.05 -17.15 7.51
N ASP A 325 4.33 -18.46 7.34
CA ASP A 325 4.60 -19.40 8.43
C ASP A 325 5.98 -19.21 9.07
N GLU A 326 6.79 -18.30 8.52
CA GLU A 326 8.14 -17.99 8.96
C GLU A 326 9.09 -19.21 8.96
N ALA A 327 8.89 -20.15 8.04
CA ALA A 327 9.62 -21.42 8.01
C ALA A 327 9.91 -21.88 6.58
N GLU A 328 11.13 -22.41 6.35
CA GLU A 328 11.56 -23.16 5.17
C GLU A 328 11.35 -22.42 3.80
N ALA A 329 11.32 -21.08 3.80
CA ALA A 329 11.09 -20.31 2.58
C ALA A 329 12.16 -20.54 1.50
N GLY A 330 13.40 -20.82 1.93
CA GLY A 330 14.50 -21.16 1.01
C GLY A 330 14.28 -22.45 0.21
N ALA A 331 13.59 -23.44 0.79
CA ALA A 331 13.28 -24.70 0.09
C ALA A 331 12.34 -24.50 -1.11
N HIS A 332 11.48 -23.48 -1.07
CA HIS A 332 10.51 -23.15 -2.13
C HIS A 332 11.08 -22.21 -3.21
N TRP A 333 12.25 -21.62 -2.96
CA TRP A 333 12.88 -20.67 -3.88
C TRP A 333 13.16 -21.23 -5.28
N PRO A 334 13.70 -22.47 -5.47
CA PRO A 334 13.97 -23.00 -6.81
C PRO A 334 12.71 -23.10 -7.67
N ALA A 335 11.59 -23.54 -7.11
CA ALA A 335 10.31 -23.62 -7.83
C ALA A 335 9.80 -22.23 -8.21
N MET A 336 9.88 -21.26 -7.28
CA MET A 336 9.52 -19.86 -7.53
C MET A 336 10.39 -19.26 -8.65
N LEU A 337 11.69 -19.50 -8.62
CA LEU A 337 12.62 -19.01 -9.65
C LEU A 337 12.30 -19.58 -11.03
N ALA A 338 11.93 -20.85 -11.11
CA ALA A 338 11.51 -21.50 -12.36
C ALA A 338 10.18 -20.93 -12.89
N ALA A 339 9.25 -20.56 -12.02
CA ALA A 339 7.97 -19.97 -12.38
C ALA A 339 8.07 -18.47 -12.74
N LEU A 340 9.16 -17.80 -12.37
CA LEU A 340 9.29 -16.33 -12.46
C LEU A 340 9.00 -15.73 -13.84
N PRO A 341 9.43 -16.30 -14.98
CA PRO A 341 9.11 -15.74 -16.30
C PRO A 341 7.61 -15.73 -16.62
N ALA A 342 6.89 -16.77 -16.22
CA ALA A 342 5.44 -16.84 -16.39
C ALA A 342 4.71 -15.86 -15.42
N LEU A 343 5.20 -15.76 -14.18
CA LEU A 343 4.69 -14.83 -13.20
C LEU A 343 4.88 -13.36 -13.61
N GLN A 344 5.98 -13.03 -14.29
CA GLN A 344 6.19 -11.67 -14.84
C GLN A 344 5.14 -11.34 -15.91
N THR A 345 4.92 -12.26 -16.87
CA THR A 345 3.86 -12.07 -17.89
C THR A 345 2.48 -11.95 -17.25
N HIS A 346 2.21 -12.79 -16.24
CA HIS A 346 0.96 -12.78 -15.51
C HIS A 346 0.75 -11.44 -14.75
N SER A 347 1.80 -10.91 -14.12
CA SER A 347 1.73 -9.63 -13.39
C SER A 347 1.37 -8.46 -14.29
N GLU A 348 1.86 -8.44 -15.54
CA GLU A 348 1.46 -7.42 -16.52
C GLU A 348 -0.03 -7.52 -16.87
N GLN A 349 -0.54 -8.73 -17.09
CA GLN A 349 -1.96 -8.98 -17.37
C GLN A 349 -2.84 -8.63 -16.17
N TRP A 350 -2.38 -8.98 -14.97
CA TRP A 350 -3.05 -8.66 -13.73
C TRP A 350 -3.18 -7.14 -13.53
N THR A 351 -2.09 -6.39 -13.73
CA THR A 351 -2.13 -4.93 -13.66
C THR A 351 -3.14 -4.35 -14.66
N GLN A 352 -3.17 -4.85 -15.91
CA GLN A 352 -4.15 -4.40 -16.92
C GLN A 352 -5.59 -4.67 -16.48
N ASN A 353 -5.84 -5.83 -15.88
CA ASN A 353 -7.15 -6.16 -15.32
C ASN A 353 -7.54 -5.17 -14.21
N LEU A 354 -6.66 -4.89 -13.25
CA LEU A 354 -6.90 -3.93 -12.18
C LEU A 354 -7.16 -2.50 -12.70
N VAL A 355 -6.45 -2.09 -13.76
CA VAL A 355 -6.68 -0.78 -14.41
C VAL A 355 -8.11 -0.65 -14.91
N SER A 356 -8.69 -1.72 -15.45
CA SER A 356 -10.06 -1.72 -15.98
C SER A 356 -11.14 -1.50 -14.90
N HIS A 357 -10.82 -1.73 -13.63
CA HIS A 357 -11.77 -1.58 -12.51
C HIS A 357 -11.88 -0.14 -12.00
N GLY A 358 -11.04 0.79 -12.49
CA GLY A 358 -10.96 2.17 -12.00
C GLY A 358 -10.09 2.28 -10.73
N ASP A 359 -9.79 3.52 -10.34
CA ASP A 359 -9.01 3.81 -9.14
C ASP A 359 -9.88 4.16 -7.93
N LEU A 360 -9.32 3.99 -6.74
CA LEU A 360 -9.99 4.19 -5.45
C LEU A 360 -10.53 5.62 -5.30
N ALA A 361 -9.71 6.64 -5.60
CA ALA A 361 -10.08 8.03 -5.37
C ALA A 361 -11.26 8.45 -6.26
N SER A 362 -11.25 8.06 -7.53
CA SER A 362 -12.34 8.32 -8.48
C SER A 362 -13.64 7.64 -8.06
N LYS A 363 -13.60 6.34 -7.71
CA LYS A 363 -14.79 5.59 -7.28
C LYS A 363 -15.36 6.15 -5.98
N LEU A 364 -14.49 6.45 -5.01
CA LEU A 364 -14.87 7.04 -3.72
C LEU A 364 -15.54 8.41 -3.92
N LEU A 365 -14.97 9.27 -4.74
CA LEU A 365 -15.55 10.60 -5.01
C LEU A 365 -16.91 10.51 -5.71
N ILE A 366 -17.04 9.62 -6.70
CA ILE A 366 -18.32 9.38 -7.37
C ILE A 366 -19.38 8.92 -6.36
N PHE A 367 -19.02 7.98 -5.49
CA PHE A 367 -19.88 7.49 -4.43
C PHE A 367 -20.32 8.62 -3.48
N CYS A 368 -19.37 9.42 -2.99
CA CYS A 368 -19.66 10.55 -2.12
C CYS A 368 -20.57 11.62 -2.77
N LYS A 369 -20.34 11.94 -4.05
CA LYS A 369 -21.18 12.88 -4.79
C LYS A 369 -22.62 12.38 -4.90
N ASN A 370 -22.82 11.11 -5.21
CA ASN A 370 -24.16 10.53 -5.26
C ASN A 370 -24.89 10.63 -3.90
N LEU A 371 -24.18 10.44 -2.79
CA LEU A 371 -24.72 10.58 -1.44
C LEU A 371 -25.11 12.05 -1.12
N LEU A 372 -24.32 13.02 -1.59
CA LEU A 372 -24.60 14.44 -1.38
C LEU A 372 -25.73 14.98 -2.24
N GLU A 373 -25.92 14.42 -3.46
CA GLU A 373 -26.99 14.81 -4.39
C GLU A 373 -28.33 14.15 -4.05
N CYS A 374 -28.30 12.91 -3.54
CA CYS A 374 -29.47 12.13 -3.17
C CYS A 374 -29.35 11.68 -1.69
N PRO A 375 -29.44 12.61 -0.72
CA PRO A 375 -29.35 12.22 0.68
C PRO A 375 -30.47 11.22 0.99
N ALA A 376 -30.09 10.07 1.58
CA ALA A 376 -31.08 9.12 2.10
C ALA A 376 -31.96 9.83 3.14
N LEU A 377 -33.28 9.70 3.00
CA LEU A 377 -34.30 10.32 3.83
C LEU A 377 -34.21 9.89 5.29
#